data_404723fd58f001207374ef997d0cdf54
#
_entry.id   404723fd58f001207374ef997d0cdf54
#
_cell.length_a   1.000
_cell.length_b   1.000
_cell.length_c   1.000
_cell.angle_alpha   90.00
_cell.angle_beta   90.00
_cell.angle_gamma   90.00
#
_symmetry.space_group_name_H-M   'P 1'
#
loop_
_entity.id
_entity.type
_entity.pdbx_description
1 polymer ?
#
loop_
_entity_poly.entity_id
_entity_poly.type
_entity_poly.pdbx_seq_one_letter_code
_entity_poly.pdbx_strand_id
1 'polypeptide(L)'
;MKNLNIQYIDRIKYYLLILFIIIQPILDIHYFYTEKVVNIIGFSPSTIIRIVIVSILALLTFVTLRDKKTWITIIVYLSLILIYTMFHIINAKNFNTPVPNDLGYSVIGEIFYIIRMLIPLTIIIITINTSVSRKDYNKAIKIVTSSISLTIVLSNIFKVSLASYGTGMIKQNIFGWFTGSYDIYKYSDLASRGIFNSANQISALLVLLLPIMFIIYTYQQNIKNLLIIILTLISMIMLGTKVALYGAIINTIIYFVALMFITVIRKQKLLSKKILVVLGISILIITSLYEVSPVINRPSLQENYGNKQETIRIDLLKKYKKNNEYDKVMDFIKNNYKDAKIKDEFILQYYPYQYDPEFWIEVFEMPLIKRRDWRLLEFKMHQRVMDINDNKNDKWLGISFTRSEHLFTLERDFVAQYYSMGVFGVVLLLGPYVLIILACLIKMLLQFRNKFNLRNSITSFAIIFILGASLNSGNVMDCLTITIILGFIMGKLIDEIFRKQQIDVEN
;
A
#
# COMPACT_ATOMS: atom_id res chain seq x y z
N MET A 1 -29.68 25.20 -23.97
CA MET A 1 -28.31 24.82 -24.42
C MET A 1 -27.32 24.64 -23.26
N LYS A 2 -27.13 25.60 -22.33
CA LYS A 2 -26.11 25.47 -21.22
C LYS A 2 -26.35 24.26 -20.30
N ASN A 3 -27.59 23.90 -19.98
CA ASN A 3 -27.92 22.73 -19.14
C ASN A 3 -27.71 21.37 -19.86
N LEU A 4 -27.96 21.31 -21.16
CA LEU A 4 -27.71 20.11 -21.97
C LEU A 4 -26.21 19.78 -22.07
N ASN A 5 -25.35 20.80 -22.22
CA ASN A 5 -23.90 20.61 -22.23
C ASN A 5 -23.36 20.07 -20.88
N ILE A 6 -23.92 20.53 -19.76
CA ILE A 6 -23.49 20.07 -18.42
C ILE A 6 -23.91 18.61 -18.18
N GLN A 7 -25.10 18.19 -18.59
CA GLN A 7 -25.53 16.79 -18.47
C GLN A 7 -24.66 15.86 -19.33
N TYR A 8 -24.25 16.30 -20.51
CA TYR A 8 -23.34 15.54 -21.37
C TYR A 8 -21.95 15.39 -20.73
N ILE A 9 -21.40 16.48 -20.17
CA ILE A 9 -20.12 16.46 -19.43
C ILE A 9 -20.18 15.53 -18.22
N ASP A 10 -21.28 15.58 -17.43
CA ASP A 10 -21.47 14.68 -16.27
C ASP A 10 -21.51 13.21 -16.71
N ARG A 11 -22.12 12.91 -17.84
CA ARG A 11 -22.15 11.56 -18.40
C ARG A 11 -20.76 11.07 -18.84
N ILE A 12 -19.98 11.91 -19.51
CA ILE A 12 -18.61 11.59 -19.90
C ILE A 12 -17.78 11.33 -18.64
N LYS A 13 -17.81 12.24 -17.66
CA LYS A 13 -17.09 12.11 -16.38
C LYS A 13 -17.45 10.80 -15.69
N TYR A 14 -18.74 10.44 -15.66
CA TYR A 14 -19.22 9.21 -15.04
C TYR A 14 -18.59 7.96 -15.66
N TYR A 15 -18.68 7.81 -16.97
CA TYR A 15 -18.13 6.63 -17.64
C TYR A 15 -16.60 6.60 -17.63
N LEU A 16 -15.97 7.76 -17.76
CA LEU A 16 -14.50 7.86 -17.69
C LEU A 16 -13.98 7.46 -16.31
N LEU A 17 -14.65 7.89 -15.22
CA LEU A 17 -14.30 7.48 -13.85
C LEU A 17 -14.41 5.96 -13.69
N ILE A 18 -15.54 5.37 -14.07
CA ILE A 18 -15.76 3.91 -13.95
C ILE A 18 -14.72 3.13 -14.76
N LEU A 19 -14.47 3.54 -16.00
CA LEU A 19 -13.44 2.92 -16.84
C LEU A 19 -12.06 3.04 -16.19
N PHE A 20 -11.72 4.22 -15.69
CA PHE A 20 -10.44 4.48 -15.04
C PHE A 20 -10.20 3.57 -13.82
N ILE A 21 -11.24 3.36 -12.99
CA ILE A 21 -11.16 2.42 -11.86
C ILE A 21 -10.96 0.97 -12.35
N ILE A 22 -11.69 0.56 -13.38
CA ILE A 22 -11.63 -0.82 -13.91
C ILE A 22 -10.25 -1.15 -14.47
N ILE A 23 -9.58 -0.21 -15.13
CA ILE A 23 -8.29 -0.46 -15.78
C ILE A 23 -7.08 -0.41 -14.83
N GLN A 24 -7.25 0.00 -13.54
CA GLN A 24 -6.14 0.14 -12.60
C GLN A 24 -5.21 -1.09 -12.54
N PRO A 25 -5.71 -2.33 -12.43
CA PRO A 25 -4.83 -3.52 -12.37
C PRO A 25 -4.01 -3.72 -13.65
N ILE A 26 -4.54 -3.30 -14.80
CA ILE A 26 -3.91 -3.49 -16.11
C ILE A 26 -2.79 -2.48 -16.34
N LEU A 27 -2.89 -1.28 -15.75
CA LEU A 27 -1.88 -0.23 -15.91
C LEU A 27 -0.50 -0.65 -15.37
N ASP A 28 -0.44 -1.61 -14.47
CA ASP A 28 0.81 -2.08 -13.88
C ASP A 28 1.47 -3.22 -14.68
N ILE A 29 0.91 -3.63 -15.80
CA ILE A 29 1.44 -4.73 -16.64
C ILE A 29 2.86 -4.45 -17.15
N HIS A 30 3.26 -3.18 -17.28
CA HIS A 30 4.60 -2.80 -17.73
C HIS A 30 5.70 -3.28 -16.79
N TYR A 31 5.43 -3.49 -15.50
CA TYR A 31 6.39 -4.06 -14.55
C TYR A 31 6.79 -5.50 -14.87
N PHE A 32 5.95 -6.22 -15.64
CA PHE A 32 6.27 -7.56 -16.10
C PHE A 32 7.34 -7.56 -17.21
N TYR A 33 7.37 -6.50 -18.03
CA TYR A 33 8.20 -6.50 -19.24
C TYR A 33 9.51 -5.72 -19.11
N THR A 34 9.55 -4.58 -18.41
CA THR A 34 10.79 -3.79 -18.39
C THR A 34 10.87 -2.74 -17.29
N GLU A 35 11.93 -2.80 -16.51
CA GLU A 35 12.51 -1.64 -15.84
C GLU A 35 13.12 -0.64 -16.83
N LYS A 36 13.46 -1.08 -18.06
CA LYS A 36 14.10 -0.27 -19.10
C LYS A 36 13.30 0.99 -19.47
N VAL A 37 11.98 0.90 -19.53
CA VAL A 37 11.12 2.04 -19.86
C VAL A 37 11.17 3.11 -18.79
N VAL A 38 11.19 2.72 -17.53
CA VAL A 38 11.33 3.65 -16.39
C VAL A 38 12.69 4.35 -16.42
N ASN A 39 13.76 3.62 -16.76
CA ASN A 39 15.11 4.18 -16.86
C ASN A 39 15.26 5.19 -18.02
N ILE A 40 14.50 5.04 -19.11
CA ILE A 40 14.53 5.97 -20.25
C ILE A 40 13.70 7.23 -19.96
N ILE A 41 12.50 7.07 -19.40
CA ILE A 41 11.53 8.18 -19.20
C ILE A 41 11.76 8.90 -17.87
N GLY A 42 12.44 8.26 -16.91
CA GLY A 42 12.63 8.77 -15.54
C GLY A 42 11.40 8.61 -14.63
N PHE A 43 10.26 8.21 -15.19
CA PHE A 43 9.00 8.00 -14.46
C PHE A 43 8.27 6.76 -14.97
N SER A 44 7.46 6.13 -14.07
CA SER A 44 6.62 5.02 -14.47
C SER A 44 5.54 5.46 -15.47
N PRO A 45 5.42 4.81 -16.64
CA PRO A 45 4.38 5.11 -17.63
C PRO A 45 2.96 5.08 -17.07
N SER A 46 2.69 4.14 -16.15
CA SER A 46 1.38 4.04 -15.50
C SER A 46 1.07 5.25 -14.62
N THR A 47 2.08 5.87 -14.00
CA THR A 47 1.91 7.10 -13.22
C THR A 47 1.55 8.28 -14.11
N ILE A 48 2.19 8.42 -15.27
CA ILE A 48 1.88 9.49 -16.24
C ILE A 48 0.45 9.34 -16.75
N ILE A 49 0.03 8.13 -17.14
CA ILE A 49 -1.34 7.86 -17.59
C ILE A 49 -2.35 8.22 -16.50
N ARG A 50 -2.07 7.86 -15.24
CA ARG A 50 -2.92 8.19 -14.09
C ARG A 50 -3.05 9.69 -13.89
N ILE A 51 -1.95 10.44 -13.95
CA ILE A 51 -1.95 11.91 -13.83
C ILE A 51 -2.80 12.53 -14.93
N VAL A 52 -2.62 12.12 -16.19
CA VAL A 52 -3.37 12.66 -17.34
C VAL A 52 -4.88 12.40 -17.16
N ILE A 53 -5.28 11.16 -16.89
CA ILE A 53 -6.70 10.83 -16.75
C ILE A 53 -7.33 11.54 -15.55
N VAL A 54 -6.64 11.61 -14.40
CA VAL A 54 -7.15 12.31 -13.21
C VAL A 54 -7.23 13.81 -13.46
N SER A 55 -6.28 14.41 -14.19
CA SER A 55 -6.36 15.82 -14.59
C SER A 55 -7.58 16.10 -15.46
N ILE A 56 -7.87 15.24 -16.45
CA ILE A 56 -9.09 15.36 -17.27
C ILE A 56 -10.34 15.23 -16.38
N LEU A 57 -10.41 14.23 -15.51
CA LEU A 57 -11.54 14.03 -14.59
C LEU A 57 -11.70 15.22 -13.62
N ALA A 58 -10.61 15.80 -13.14
CA ALA A 58 -10.62 16.99 -12.29
C ALA A 58 -11.16 18.21 -13.04
N LEU A 59 -10.74 18.44 -14.29
CA LEU A 59 -11.26 19.51 -15.14
C LEU A 59 -12.77 19.35 -15.40
N LEU A 60 -13.23 18.14 -15.73
CA LEU A 60 -14.66 17.86 -15.91
C LEU A 60 -15.44 18.08 -14.61
N THR A 61 -14.85 17.74 -13.48
CA THR A 61 -15.44 17.97 -12.15
C THR A 61 -15.49 19.46 -11.84
N PHE A 62 -14.44 20.20 -12.15
CA PHE A 62 -14.40 21.67 -12.01
C PHE A 62 -15.57 22.35 -12.73
N VAL A 63 -15.87 21.95 -13.95
CA VAL A 63 -16.98 22.52 -14.74
C VAL A 63 -18.35 22.17 -14.15
N THR A 64 -18.49 20.98 -13.53
CA THR A 64 -19.78 20.47 -13.06
C THR A 64 -20.05 20.72 -11.57
N LEU A 65 -19.02 21.06 -10.78
CA LEU A 65 -19.12 21.29 -9.34
C LEU A 65 -19.82 22.63 -9.05
N ARG A 66 -21.00 22.59 -8.42
CA ARG A 66 -21.82 23.77 -8.11
C ARG A 66 -21.79 24.19 -6.64
N ASP A 67 -21.31 23.30 -5.76
CA ASP A 67 -21.32 23.57 -4.33
C ASP A 67 -20.18 24.52 -3.92
N LYS A 68 -20.53 25.74 -3.49
CA LYS A 68 -19.56 26.74 -3.04
C LYS A 68 -18.73 26.29 -1.82
N LYS A 69 -19.32 25.49 -0.91
CA LYS A 69 -18.58 25.03 0.28
C LYS A 69 -17.47 24.07 -0.12
N THR A 70 -17.75 23.14 -1.01
CA THR A 70 -16.73 22.22 -1.56
C THR A 70 -15.64 23.01 -2.28
N TRP A 71 -15.99 24.06 -3.05
CA TRP A 71 -15.01 24.93 -3.69
C TRP A 71 -14.08 25.62 -2.70
N ILE A 72 -14.64 26.24 -1.67
CA ILE A 72 -13.84 26.92 -0.64
C ILE A 72 -12.91 25.91 0.03
N THR A 73 -13.41 24.72 0.37
CA THR A 73 -12.58 23.66 0.98
C THR A 73 -11.41 23.25 0.09
N ILE A 74 -11.66 23.06 -1.22
CA ILE A 74 -10.60 22.69 -2.18
C ILE A 74 -9.57 23.81 -2.28
N ILE A 75 -9.99 25.06 -2.43
CA ILE A 75 -9.08 26.22 -2.56
C ILE A 75 -8.23 26.37 -1.31
N VAL A 76 -8.83 26.34 -0.12
CA VAL A 76 -8.11 26.45 1.15
C VAL A 76 -7.10 25.30 1.28
N TYR A 77 -7.51 24.06 1.00
CA TYR A 77 -6.61 22.93 1.08
C TYR A 77 -5.43 23.01 0.11
N LEU A 78 -5.68 23.36 -1.16
CA LEU A 78 -4.61 23.54 -2.15
C LEU A 78 -3.68 24.71 -1.80
N SER A 79 -4.21 25.77 -1.20
CA SER A 79 -3.38 26.89 -0.70
C SER A 79 -2.46 26.45 0.44
N LEU A 80 -2.97 25.62 1.37
CA LEU A 80 -2.14 25.06 2.44
C LEU A 80 -1.04 24.14 1.89
N ILE A 81 -1.37 23.29 0.90
CA ILE A 81 -0.37 22.44 0.22
C ILE A 81 0.68 23.28 -0.47
N LEU A 82 0.29 24.36 -1.17
CA LEU A 82 1.22 25.24 -1.87
C LEU A 82 2.18 25.91 -0.88
N ILE A 83 1.65 26.48 0.20
CA ILE A 83 2.44 27.13 1.25
C ILE A 83 3.41 26.12 1.87
N TYR A 84 2.91 24.93 2.24
CA TYR A 84 3.73 23.86 2.77
C TYR A 84 4.85 23.47 1.79
N THR A 85 4.52 23.26 0.50
CA THR A 85 5.49 22.88 -0.54
C THR A 85 6.61 23.91 -0.66
N MET A 86 6.30 25.20 -0.60
CA MET A 86 7.31 26.27 -0.62
C MET A 86 8.27 26.17 0.58
N PHE A 87 7.74 26.03 1.80
CA PHE A 87 8.57 25.90 3.00
C PHE A 87 9.38 24.61 3.00
N HIS A 88 8.79 23.50 2.57
CA HIS A 88 9.46 22.22 2.44
C HIS A 88 10.66 22.29 1.48
N ILE A 89 10.47 22.85 0.27
CA ILE A 89 11.55 23.01 -0.72
C ILE A 89 12.65 23.94 -0.20
N ILE A 90 12.29 25.05 0.48
CA ILE A 90 13.27 25.96 1.07
C ILE A 90 14.09 25.24 2.15
N ASN A 91 13.43 24.47 3.02
CA ASN A 91 14.10 23.68 4.06
C ASN A 91 15.06 22.65 3.46
N ALA A 92 14.60 21.94 2.42
CA ALA A 92 15.37 20.87 1.80
C ALA A 92 16.58 21.36 0.97
N LYS A 93 16.68 22.63 0.58
CA LYS A 93 17.80 23.13 -0.24
C LYS A 93 19.14 23.18 0.50
N ASN A 94 19.13 23.45 1.81
CA ASN A 94 20.33 23.58 2.63
C ASN A 94 20.46 22.32 3.49
N PHE A 95 21.07 21.28 2.96
CA PHE A 95 21.17 19.99 3.61
C PHE A 95 22.62 19.55 3.77
N ASN A 96 23.00 19.17 5.00
CA ASN A 96 24.33 18.67 5.32
C ASN A 96 24.29 17.13 5.37
N THR A 97 25.08 16.49 4.49
CA THR A 97 25.19 15.02 4.44
C THR A 97 26.61 14.60 4.10
N PRO A 98 27.13 13.52 4.70
CA PRO A 98 28.44 12.99 4.33
C PRO A 98 28.44 12.29 2.95
N VAL A 99 27.26 11.90 2.45
CA VAL A 99 27.12 11.20 1.18
C VAL A 99 27.09 12.21 0.02
N PRO A 100 27.86 12.00 -1.06
CA PRO A 100 27.92 12.92 -2.19
C PRO A 100 26.57 13.02 -2.93
N ASN A 101 26.49 14.04 -3.82
CA ASN A 101 25.30 14.32 -4.63
C ASN A 101 24.03 14.60 -3.83
N ASP A 102 24.17 15.08 -2.59
CA ASP A 102 23.08 15.47 -1.72
C ASP A 102 21.96 14.40 -1.64
N LEU A 103 22.35 13.13 -1.59
CA LEU A 103 21.47 11.98 -1.59
C LEU A 103 20.43 12.02 -2.72
N GLY A 104 20.79 12.55 -3.89
CA GLY A 104 19.92 12.59 -5.07
C GLY A 104 18.77 13.61 -4.98
N TYR A 105 18.90 14.67 -4.21
CA TYR A 105 17.86 15.69 -4.07
C TYR A 105 17.43 16.31 -5.40
N SER A 106 16.12 16.39 -5.63
CA SER A 106 15.52 16.96 -6.83
C SER A 106 14.22 17.72 -6.52
N VAL A 107 14.19 19.02 -6.77
CA VAL A 107 12.98 19.85 -6.61
C VAL A 107 11.84 19.35 -7.49
N ILE A 108 12.14 18.91 -8.72
CA ILE A 108 11.13 18.35 -9.62
C ILE A 108 10.57 17.04 -9.06
N GLY A 109 11.42 16.20 -8.48
CA GLY A 109 11.01 14.98 -7.80
C GLY A 109 10.08 15.24 -6.61
N GLU A 110 10.37 16.25 -5.79
CA GLU A 110 9.52 16.65 -4.66
C GLU A 110 8.13 17.11 -5.13
N ILE A 111 8.07 18.01 -6.12
CA ILE A 111 6.80 18.50 -6.68
C ILE A 111 6.01 17.33 -7.29
N PHE A 112 6.65 16.46 -8.04
CA PHE A 112 6.01 15.28 -8.64
C PHE A 112 5.45 14.34 -7.58
N TYR A 113 6.18 14.13 -6.48
CA TYR A 113 5.72 13.32 -5.36
C TYR A 113 4.47 13.91 -4.69
N ILE A 114 4.47 15.21 -4.39
CA ILE A 114 3.33 15.89 -3.80
C ILE A 114 2.10 15.79 -4.71
N ILE A 115 2.26 16.02 -6.04
CA ILE A 115 1.18 15.84 -7.01
C ILE A 115 0.65 14.40 -6.97
N ARG A 116 1.54 13.41 -6.93
CA ARG A 116 1.18 11.99 -6.85
C ARG A 116 0.33 11.69 -5.62
N MET A 117 0.69 12.25 -4.47
CA MET A 117 -0.06 12.08 -3.21
C MET A 117 -1.44 12.76 -3.22
N LEU A 118 -1.64 13.79 -4.05
CA LEU A 118 -2.93 14.45 -4.21
C LEU A 118 -3.91 13.71 -5.12
N ILE A 119 -3.44 12.82 -5.99
CA ILE A 119 -4.27 12.07 -6.94
C ILE A 119 -5.42 11.33 -6.25
N PRO A 120 -5.19 10.49 -5.22
CA PRO A 120 -6.26 9.74 -4.58
C PRO A 120 -7.27 10.63 -3.86
N LEU A 121 -6.82 11.73 -3.26
CA LEU A 121 -7.69 12.73 -2.62
C LEU A 121 -8.60 13.41 -3.66
N THR A 122 -8.05 13.68 -4.84
CA THR A 122 -8.82 14.18 -5.99
C THR A 122 -9.87 13.17 -6.43
N ILE A 123 -9.57 11.87 -6.46
CA ILE A 123 -10.53 10.80 -6.78
C ILE A 123 -11.68 10.74 -5.76
N ILE A 124 -11.44 10.99 -4.47
CA ILE A 124 -12.52 11.10 -3.47
C ILE A 124 -13.52 12.18 -3.89
N ILE A 125 -13.03 13.39 -4.20
CA ILE A 125 -13.87 14.54 -4.61
C ILE A 125 -14.62 14.24 -5.90
N ILE A 126 -13.93 13.68 -6.91
CA ILE A 126 -14.54 13.30 -8.18
C ILE A 126 -15.67 12.29 -7.95
N THR A 127 -15.41 11.25 -7.14
CA THR A 127 -16.39 10.19 -6.86
C THR A 127 -17.63 10.72 -6.16
N ILE A 128 -17.48 11.60 -5.16
CA ILE A 128 -18.59 12.26 -4.47
C ILE A 128 -19.39 13.11 -5.47
N ASN A 129 -18.73 13.91 -6.29
CA ASN A 129 -19.40 14.78 -7.27
C ASN A 129 -20.12 13.98 -8.38
N THR A 130 -19.54 12.84 -8.78
CA THR A 130 -20.09 11.99 -9.85
C THR A 130 -21.31 11.18 -9.41
N SER A 131 -21.51 10.95 -8.12
CA SER A 131 -22.64 10.19 -7.57
C SER A 131 -22.82 8.82 -8.22
N VAL A 132 -21.75 8.03 -8.21
CA VAL A 132 -21.72 6.71 -8.87
C VAL A 132 -22.84 5.81 -8.35
N SER A 133 -23.61 5.21 -9.27
CA SER A 133 -24.67 4.27 -8.92
C SER A 133 -24.11 3.05 -8.19
N ARG A 134 -24.90 2.46 -7.29
CA ARG A 134 -24.48 1.26 -6.57
C ARG A 134 -24.22 0.08 -7.50
N LYS A 135 -25.03 -0.06 -8.54
CA LYS A 135 -24.87 -1.10 -9.56
C LYS A 135 -23.51 -1.01 -10.25
N ASP A 136 -23.13 0.18 -10.68
CA ASP A 136 -21.87 0.37 -11.40
C ASP A 136 -20.66 0.34 -10.46
N TYR A 137 -20.80 0.85 -9.22
CA TYR A 137 -19.80 0.67 -8.17
C TYR A 137 -19.53 -0.82 -7.92
N ASN A 138 -20.57 -1.62 -7.67
CA ASN A 138 -20.42 -3.06 -7.46
C ASN A 138 -19.81 -3.75 -8.69
N LYS A 139 -20.19 -3.34 -9.90
CA LYS A 139 -19.63 -3.86 -11.15
C LYS A 139 -18.14 -3.56 -11.26
N ALA A 140 -17.73 -2.31 -11.00
CA ALA A 140 -16.32 -1.92 -11.04
C ALA A 140 -15.49 -2.71 -10.03
N ILE A 141 -15.94 -2.80 -8.75
CA ILE A 141 -15.25 -3.59 -7.73
C ILE A 141 -15.13 -5.07 -8.12
N LYS A 142 -16.20 -5.69 -8.64
CA LYS A 142 -16.15 -7.08 -9.10
C LYS A 142 -15.13 -7.29 -10.21
N ILE A 143 -15.08 -6.39 -11.19
CA ILE A 143 -14.13 -6.50 -12.32
C ILE A 143 -12.70 -6.33 -11.80
N VAL A 144 -12.43 -5.31 -11.00
CA VAL A 144 -11.09 -5.08 -10.41
C VAL A 144 -10.64 -6.29 -9.60
N THR A 145 -11.48 -6.76 -8.66
CA THR A 145 -11.13 -7.89 -7.80
C THR A 145 -10.90 -9.17 -8.59
N SER A 146 -11.80 -9.48 -9.55
CA SER A 146 -11.64 -10.67 -10.38
C SER A 146 -10.42 -10.60 -11.30
N SER A 147 -10.12 -9.44 -11.89
CA SER A 147 -8.93 -9.27 -12.74
C SER A 147 -7.64 -9.53 -11.97
N ILE A 148 -7.50 -8.95 -10.77
CA ILE A 148 -6.32 -9.16 -9.92
C ILE A 148 -6.21 -10.63 -9.52
N SER A 149 -7.28 -11.20 -9.00
CA SER A 149 -7.28 -12.57 -8.47
C SER A 149 -7.06 -13.61 -9.58
N LEU A 150 -7.70 -13.45 -10.74
CA LEU A 150 -7.48 -14.33 -11.90
C LEU A 150 -6.05 -14.22 -12.41
N THR A 151 -5.49 -13.01 -12.50
CA THR A 151 -4.10 -12.81 -12.94
C THR A 151 -3.13 -13.56 -12.03
N ILE A 152 -3.29 -13.48 -10.70
CA ILE A 152 -2.41 -14.17 -9.75
C ILE A 152 -2.60 -15.69 -9.85
N VAL A 153 -3.85 -16.17 -9.84
CA VAL A 153 -4.14 -17.61 -9.85
C VAL A 153 -3.70 -18.26 -11.16
N LEU A 154 -4.07 -17.68 -12.31
CA LEU A 154 -3.71 -18.25 -13.61
C LEU A 154 -2.20 -18.22 -13.86
N SER A 155 -1.55 -17.07 -13.58
CA SER A 155 -0.10 -16.97 -13.75
C SER A 155 0.68 -17.93 -12.83
N ASN A 156 0.17 -18.22 -11.62
CA ASN A 156 0.74 -19.22 -10.73
C ASN A 156 0.59 -20.63 -11.31
N ILE A 157 -0.63 -21.03 -11.72
CA ILE A 157 -0.90 -22.36 -12.29
C ILE A 157 0.03 -22.63 -13.48
N PHE A 158 0.16 -21.67 -14.39
CA PHE A 158 1.00 -21.79 -15.58
C PHE A 158 2.50 -21.49 -15.33
N LYS A 159 2.92 -21.18 -14.10
CA LYS A 159 4.30 -20.84 -13.71
C LYS A 159 4.89 -19.63 -14.44
N VAL A 160 4.05 -18.71 -14.88
CA VAL A 160 4.44 -17.45 -15.54
C VAL A 160 4.30 -16.23 -14.63
N SER A 161 4.19 -16.45 -13.32
CA SER A 161 4.07 -15.40 -12.30
C SER A 161 5.44 -14.91 -11.86
N LEU A 162 5.54 -13.62 -11.56
CA LEU A 162 6.66 -13.09 -10.79
C LEU A 162 6.63 -13.64 -9.37
N ALA A 163 7.80 -13.97 -8.83
CA ALA A 163 7.95 -14.39 -7.45
C ALA A 163 7.65 -13.23 -6.49
N SER A 164 6.97 -13.50 -5.38
CA SER A 164 6.60 -12.47 -4.40
C SER A 164 7.81 -11.79 -3.76
N TYR A 165 8.90 -12.54 -3.57
CA TYR A 165 10.14 -12.09 -2.96
C TYR A 165 11.31 -12.48 -3.85
N GLY A 166 11.76 -11.54 -4.66
CA GLY A 166 12.86 -11.75 -5.61
C GLY A 166 12.53 -11.16 -6.99
N THR A 167 13.50 -11.23 -7.87
CA THR A 167 13.44 -10.60 -9.21
C THR A 167 13.02 -11.56 -10.33
N GLY A 168 12.89 -12.85 -10.03
CA GLY A 168 12.60 -13.89 -11.02
C GLY A 168 11.15 -14.36 -11.02
N MET A 169 10.88 -15.32 -11.92
CA MET A 169 9.62 -16.05 -11.94
C MET A 169 9.62 -17.17 -10.88
N ILE A 170 8.41 -17.60 -10.47
CA ILE A 170 8.25 -18.72 -9.55
C ILE A 170 8.81 -20.01 -10.18
N LYS A 171 9.43 -20.84 -9.35
CA LYS A 171 9.96 -22.16 -9.76
C LYS A 171 8.91 -23.25 -9.68
N GLN A 172 7.93 -23.10 -8.79
CA GLN A 172 6.85 -24.07 -8.59
C GLN A 172 5.52 -23.36 -8.37
N ASN A 173 4.42 -23.97 -8.82
CA ASN A 173 3.07 -23.47 -8.61
C ASN A 173 2.47 -23.99 -7.30
N ILE A 174 1.21 -23.65 -7.00
CA ILE A 174 0.50 -24.05 -5.77
C ILE A 174 0.48 -25.57 -5.56
N PHE A 175 0.43 -26.40 -6.62
CA PHE A 175 0.43 -27.86 -6.50
C PHE A 175 1.76 -28.38 -5.92
N GLY A 176 2.86 -27.69 -6.19
CA GLY A 176 4.15 -28.03 -5.61
C GLY A 176 4.24 -27.82 -4.10
N TRP A 177 3.35 -27.03 -3.51
CA TRP A 177 3.36 -26.83 -2.05
C TRP A 177 3.03 -28.12 -1.29
N PHE A 178 2.34 -29.06 -1.93
CA PHE A 178 1.95 -30.36 -1.35
C PHE A 178 2.95 -31.49 -1.64
N THR A 179 4.04 -31.21 -2.38
CA THR A 179 4.96 -32.26 -2.88
C THR A 179 6.41 -32.08 -2.39
N GLY A 180 6.64 -31.44 -1.25
CA GLY A 180 8.00 -31.27 -0.70
C GLY A 180 8.86 -30.22 -1.42
N SER A 181 8.25 -29.32 -2.19
CA SER A 181 9.00 -28.26 -2.91
C SER A 181 9.76 -27.31 -1.99
N TYR A 182 9.43 -27.26 -0.69
CA TYR A 182 10.16 -26.47 0.31
C TYR A 182 11.58 -27.01 0.58
N ASP A 183 11.81 -28.28 0.35
CA ASP A 183 13.15 -28.90 0.51
C ASP A 183 14.08 -28.58 -0.67
N ILE A 184 13.50 -28.24 -1.82
CA ILE A 184 14.22 -28.03 -3.09
C ILE A 184 14.35 -26.54 -3.41
N TYR A 185 13.28 -25.75 -3.21
CA TYR A 185 13.21 -24.36 -3.61
C TYR A 185 13.21 -23.39 -2.42
N LYS A 186 13.79 -22.21 -2.63
CA LYS A 186 13.70 -21.13 -1.66
C LYS A 186 12.25 -20.64 -1.55
N TYR A 187 11.88 -20.12 -0.39
CA TYR A 187 10.58 -19.50 -0.15
C TYR A 187 10.16 -18.50 -1.24
N SER A 188 11.10 -17.64 -1.69
CA SER A 188 10.87 -16.65 -2.75
C SER A 188 10.41 -17.26 -4.08
N ASP A 189 10.75 -18.52 -4.33
CA ASP A 189 10.45 -19.21 -5.59
C ASP A 189 9.08 -19.86 -5.61
N LEU A 190 8.37 -19.86 -4.50
CA LEU A 190 7.09 -20.55 -4.30
C LEU A 190 5.89 -19.60 -4.19
N ALA A 191 6.09 -18.39 -3.67
CA ALA A 191 5.05 -17.39 -3.53
C ALA A 191 4.96 -16.52 -4.79
N SER A 192 3.76 -16.17 -5.24
CA SER A 192 3.52 -15.53 -6.52
C SER A 192 2.71 -14.25 -6.40
N ARG A 193 3.15 -13.21 -7.12
CA ARG A 193 2.48 -11.91 -7.20
C ARG A 193 1.87 -11.59 -8.57
N GLY A 194 1.80 -12.58 -9.47
CA GLY A 194 1.29 -12.34 -10.82
C GLY A 194 2.23 -11.46 -11.64
N ILE A 195 1.67 -10.42 -12.23
CA ILE A 195 2.39 -9.39 -13.03
C ILE A 195 2.66 -8.11 -12.22
N PHE A 196 2.26 -8.08 -10.94
CA PHE A 196 2.26 -6.85 -10.15
C PHE A 196 3.65 -6.56 -9.56
N ASN A 197 3.93 -5.28 -9.33
CA ASN A 197 5.25 -4.83 -8.86
C ASN A 197 5.61 -5.37 -7.48
N SER A 198 4.68 -5.35 -6.52
CA SER A 198 4.93 -5.73 -5.13
C SER A 198 3.83 -6.62 -4.57
N ALA A 199 4.23 -7.73 -3.94
CA ALA A 199 3.30 -8.63 -3.26
C ALA A 199 2.61 -7.95 -2.06
N ASN A 200 3.32 -7.11 -1.30
CA ASN A 200 2.75 -6.39 -0.15
C ASN A 200 1.67 -5.40 -0.59
N GLN A 201 1.90 -4.67 -1.68
CA GLN A 201 0.95 -3.72 -2.23
C GLN A 201 -0.35 -4.41 -2.68
N ILE A 202 -0.23 -5.47 -3.47
CA ILE A 202 -1.41 -6.21 -3.95
C ILE A 202 -2.11 -6.94 -2.81
N SER A 203 -1.38 -7.43 -1.81
CA SER A 203 -1.96 -7.97 -0.58
C SER A 203 -2.86 -6.96 0.13
N ALA A 204 -2.38 -5.74 0.32
CA ALA A 204 -3.15 -4.66 0.94
C ALA A 204 -4.40 -4.31 0.11
N LEU A 205 -4.30 -4.30 -1.23
CA LEU A 205 -5.44 -4.06 -2.10
C LEU A 205 -6.50 -5.17 -1.98
N LEU A 206 -6.10 -6.45 -1.96
CA LEU A 206 -7.03 -7.56 -1.79
C LEU A 206 -7.65 -7.58 -0.38
N VAL A 207 -6.91 -7.16 0.65
CA VAL A 207 -7.43 -6.95 2.00
C VAL A 207 -8.53 -5.89 2.03
N LEU A 208 -8.41 -4.81 1.24
CA LEU A 208 -9.44 -3.79 1.07
C LEU A 208 -10.66 -4.33 0.30
N LEU A 209 -10.45 -5.11 -0.75
CA LEU A 209 -11.50 -5.55 -1.67
C LEU A 209 -12.30 -6.76 -1.18
N LEU A 210 -11.69 -7.71 -0.46
CA LEU A 210 -12.36 -8.93 0.02
C LEU A 210 -13.61 -8.66 0.87
N PRO A 211 -13.58 -7.79 1.90
CA PRO A 211 -14.76 -7.51 2.70
C PRO A 211 -15.87 -6.82 1.89
N ILE A 212 -15.51 -6.02 0.88
CA ILE A 212 -16.51 -5.43 -0.03
C ILE A 212 -17.14 -6.52 -0.91
N MET A 213 -16.38 -7.52 -1.34
CA MET A 213 -16.93 -8.66 -2.06
C MET A 213 -17.89 -9.50 -1.20
N PHE A 214 -17.61 -9.66 0.09
CA PHE A 214 -18.56 -10.28 1.03
C PHE A 214 -19.86 -9.47 1.13
N ILE A 215 -19.79 -8.12 1.19
CA ILE A 215 -20.96 -7.26 1.16
C ILE A 215 -21.75 -7.47 -0.13
N ILE A 216 -21.08 -7.42 -1.29
CA ILE A 216 -21.73 -7.62 -2.60
C ILE A 216 -22.43 -8.98 -2.63
N TYR A 217 -21.78 -10.03 -2.12
CA TYR A 217 -22.38 -11.37 -2.07
C TYR A 217 -23.59 -11.41 -1.13
N THR A 218 -23.58 -10.71 0.00
CA THR A 218 -24.73 -10.67 0.92
C THR A 218 -26.00 -10.24 0.22
N TYR A 219 -25.91 -9.22 -0.64
CA TYR A 219 -27.07 -8.68 -1.38
C TYR A 219 -27.29 -9.33 -2.75
N GLN A 220 -26.28 -9.96 -3.32
CA GLN A 220 -26.35 -10.59 -4.65
C GLN A 220 -25.75 -12.02 -4.58
N GLN A 221 -26.52 -12.97 -4.00
CA GLN A 221 -26.11 -14.35 -3.71
C GLN A 221 -26.10 -15.22 -4.96
N ASN A 222 -25.16 -14.96 -5.88
CA ASN A 222 -25.00 -15.72 -7.11
C ASN A 222 -23.62 -16.40 -7.20
N ILE A 223 -23.52 -17.41 -8.04
CA ILE A 223 -22.29 -18.22 -8.20
C ILE A 223 -21.10 -17.39 -8.68
N LYS A 224 -21.29 -16.36 -9.50
CA LYS A 224 -20.22 -15.51 -10.01
C LYS A 224 -19.51 -14.76 -8.86
N ASN A 225 -20.29 -14.19 -7.95
CA ASN A 225 -19.76 -13.48 -6.80
C ASN A 225 -19.07 -14.45 -5.81
N LEU A 226 -19.60 -15.67 -5.64
CA LEU A 226 -18.95 -16.72 -4.86
C LEU A 226 -17.57 -17.08 -5.46
N LEU A 227 -17.50 -17.32 -6.76
CA LEU A 227 -16.24 -17.65 -7.44
C LEU A 227 -15.20 -16.52 -7.30
N ILE A 228 -15.59 -15.25 -7.35
CA ILE A 228 -14.68 -14.13 -7.13
C ILE A 228 -14.12 -14.17 -5.70
N ILE A 229 -14.92 -14.45 -4.69
CA ILE A 229 -14.47 -14.57 -3.29
C ILE A 229 -13.46 -15.73 -3.16
N ILE A 230 -13.78 -16.90 -3.71
CA ILE A 230 -12.90 -18.07 -3.70
C ILE A 230 -11.54 -17.74 -4.35
N LEU A 231 -11.56 -17.17 -5.55
CA LEU A 231 -10.36 -16.78 -6.28
C LEU A 231 -9.54 -15.73 -5.50
N THR A 232 -10.22 -14.79 -4.83
CA THR A 232 -9.57 -13.77 -4.02
C THR A 232 -8.86 -14.38 -2.82
N LEU A 233 -9.50 -15.32 -2.10
CA LEU A 233 -8.88 -16.02 -0.97
C LEU A 233 -7.66 -16.83 -1.40
N ILE A 234 -7.79 -17.60 -2.49
CA ILE A 234 -6.68 -18.38 -3.04
C ILE A 234 -5.52 -17.46 -3.45
N SER A 235 -5.81 -16.37 -4.16
CA SER A 235 -4.78 -15.42 -4.59
C SER A 235 -4.08 -14.73 -3.40
N MET A 236 -4.82 -14.42 -2.33
CA MET A 236 -4.24 -13.86 -1.10
C MET A 236 -3.24 -14.83 -0.45
N ILE A 237 -3.53 -16.12 -0.43
CA ILE A 237 -2.61 -17.13 0.11
C ILE A 237 -1.42 -17.33 -0.83
N MET A 238 -1.64 -17.33 -2.16
CA MET A 238 -0.57 -17.45 -3.17
C MET A 238 0.45 -16.32 -3.10
N LEU A 239 0.03 -15.10 -2.70
CA LEU A 239 0.94 -13.97 -2.51
C LEU A 239 2.03 -14.24 -1.47
N GLY A 240 1.80 -15.14 -0.53
CA GLY A 240 2.80 -15.54 0.47
C GLY A 240 3.18 -14.45 1.45
N THR A 241 2.35 -13.41 1.66
CA THR A 241 2.59 -12.33 2.61
C THR A 241 1.77 -12.50 3.88
N LYS A 242 2.33 -12.06 5.02
CA LYS A 242 1.58 -12.04 6.30
C LYS A 242 0.32 -11.17 6.18
N VAL A 243 0.39 -10.03 5.49
CA VAL A 243 -0.74 -9.11 5.29
C VAL A 243 -1.88 -9.80 4.56
N ALA A 244 -1.60 -10.57 3.49
CA ALA A 244 -2.64 -11.28 2.76
C ALA A 244 -3.25 -12.43 3.57
N LEU A 245 -2.43 -13.27 4.19
CA LEU A 245 -2.93 -14.42 4.96
C LEU A 245 -3.75 -13.97 6.18
N TYR A 246 -3.18 -13.12 7.03
CA TYR A 246 -3.91 -12.62 8.20
C TYR A 246 -5.06 -11.70 7.80
N GLY A 247 -4.92 -10.96 6.69
CA GLY A 247 -5.99 -10.16 6.13
C GLY A 247 -7.19 -11.02 5.67
N ALA A 248 -6.96 -12.17 5.05
CA ALA A 248 -8.02 -13.11 4.69
C ALA A 248 -8.75 -13.64 5.94
N ILE A 249 -8.00 -14.04 6.98
CA ILE A 249 -8.55 -14.53 8.25
C ILE A 249 -9.37 -13.43 8.94
N ILE A 250 -8.78 -12.27 9.17
CA ILE A 250 -9.41 -11.15 9.89
C ILE A 250 -10.66 -10.66 9.15
N ASN A 251 -10.61 -10.49 7.83
CA ASN A 251 -11.76 -10.07 7.04
C ASN A 251 -12.92 -11.07 7.12
N THR A 252 -12.62 -12.37 7.10
CA THR A 252 -13.65 -13.41 7.24
C THR A 252 -14.32 -13.37 8.62
N ILE A 253 -13.50 -13.23 9.69
CA ILE A 253 -14.00 -13.13 11.06
C ILE A 253 -14.82 -11.85 11.26
N ILE A 254 -14.30 -10.70 10.85
CA ILE A 254 -14.99 -9.40 11.01
C ILE A 254 -16.28 -9.36 10.20
N TYR A 255 -16.27 -9.92 8.99
CA TYR A 255 -17.52 -10.03 8.22
C TYR A 255 -18.57 -10.87 8.97
N PHE A 256 -18.18 -12.02 9.52
CA PHE A 256 -19.10 -12.85 10.31
C PHE A 256 -19.61 -12.12 11.53
N VAL A 257 -18.73 -11.51 12.33
CA VAL A 257 -19.09 -10.75 13.55
C VAL A 257 -20.04 -9.58 13.19
N ALA A 258 -19.71 -8.79 12.17
CA ALA A 258 -20.54 -7.67 11.75
C ALA A 258 -21.91 -8.15 11.23
N LEU A 259 -21.95 -9.26 10.49
CA LEU A 259 -23.19 -9.86 10.01
C LEU A 259 -24.10 -10.27 11.17
N MET A 260 -23.54 -10.98 12.18
CA MET A 260 -24.29 -11.38 13.39
C MET A 260 -24.78 -10.17 14.15
N PHE A 261 -23.89 -9.20 14.40
CA PHE A 261 -24.20 -8.00 15.14
C PHE A 261 -25.34 -7.20 14.50
N ILE A 262 -25.27 -6.94 13.18
CA ILE A 262 -26.31 -6.23 12.44
C ILE A 262 -27.62 -7.04 12.37
N THR A 263 -27.55 -8.35 12.20
CA THR A 263 -28.73 -9.22 12.19
C THR A 263 -29.51 -9.11 13.51
N VAL A 264 -28.78 -9.13 14.64
CA VAL A 264 -29.39 -9.03 15.99
C VAL A 264 -29.94 -7.61 16.23
N ILE A 265 -29.12 -6.58 16.08
CA ILE A 265 -29.49 -5.19 16.42
C ILE A 265 -30.57 -4.64 15.49
N ARG A 266 -30.47 -4.93 14.19
CA ARG A 266 -31.40 -4.43 13.18
C ARG A 266 -32.60 -5.33 12.95
N LYS A 267 -32.63 -6.51 13.54
CA LYS A 267 -33.63 -7.56 13.28
C LYS A 267 -33.80 -7.86 11.79
N GLN A 268 -32.71 -7.71 11.02
CA GLN A 268 -32.67 -7.99 9.59
C GLN A 268 -32.27 -9.46 9.37
N LYS A 269 -33.02 -10.21 8.58
CA LYS A 269 -32.68 -11.61 8.22
C LYS A 269 -31.59 -11.64 7.15
N LEU A 270 -30.37 -11.18 7.51
CA LEU A 270 -29.23 -11.20 6.58
C LEU A 270 -28.57 -12.57 6.49
N LEU A 271 -28.65 -13.36 7.56
CA LEU A 271 -28.03 -14.69 7.62
C LEU A 271 -28.85 -15.71 6.85
N SER A 272 -28.38 -16.08 5.66
CA SER A 272 -28.97 -17.14 4.82
C SER A 272 -28.07 -18.37 4.78
N LYS A 273 -28.64 -19.56 4.41
CA LYS A 273 -27.85 -20.78 4.19
C LYS A 273 -26.69 -20.56 3.21
N LYS A 274 -26.90 -19.77 2.14
CA LYS A 274 -25.86 -19.45 1.15
C LYS A 274 -24.70 -18.66 1.75
N ILE A 275 -24.97 -17.76 2.68
CA ILE A 275 -23.92 -16.98 3.38
C ILE A 275 -23.12 -17.90 4.31
N LEU A 276 -23.78 -18.80 5.03
CA LEU A 276 -23.08 -19.81 5.85
C LEU A 276 -22.16 -20.70 4.99
N VAL A 277 -22.63 -21.10 3.80
CA VAL A 277 -21.82 -21.85 2.84
C VAL A 277 -20.57 -21.06 2.41
N VAL A 278 -20.71 -19.76 2.09
CA VAL A 278 -19.54 -18.93 1.73
C VAL A 278 -18.53 -18.83 2.87
N LEU A 279 -19.01 -18.62 4.10
CA LEU A 279 -18.15 -18.60 5.28
C LEU A 279 -17.46 -19.95 5.51
N GLY A 280 -18.20 -21.05 5.38
CA GLY A 280 -17.64 -22.41 5.48
C GLY A 280 -16.56 -22.67 4.41
N ILE A 281 -16.82 -22.30 3.16
CA ILE A 281 -15.84 -22.41 2.07
C ILE A 281 -14.61 -21.52 2.35
N SER A 282 -14.82 -20.30 2.83
CA SER A 282 -13.71 -19.39 3.15
C SER A 282 -12.81 -19.97 4.24
N ILE A 283 -13.39 -20.50 5.31
CA ILE A 283 -12.65 -21.16 6.39
C ILE A 283 -11.92 -22.40 5.84
N LEU A 284 -12.59 -23.24 5.05
CA LEU A 284 -11.99 -24.42 4.46
C LEU A 284 -10.78 -24.10 3.58
N ILE A 285 -10.86 -23.08 2.72
CA ILE A 285 -9.73 -22.65 1.88
C ILE A 285 -8.57 -22.17 2.75
N ILE A 286 -8.85 -21.33 3.73
CA ILE A 286 -7.81 -20.78 4.62
C ILE A 286 -7.14 -21.92 5.38
N THR A 287 -7.89 -22.81 6.01
CA THR A 287 -7.33 -23.90 6.85
C THR A 287 -6.57 -24.93 6.03
N SER A 288 -7.10 -25.35 4.86
CA SER A 288 -6.45 -26.35 4.01
C SER A 288 -5.14 -25.86 3.37
N LEU A 289 -5.01 -24.56 3.12
CA LEU A 289 -3.80 -23.97 2.54
C LEU A 289 -2.85 -23.36 3.59
N TYR A 290 -3.27 -23.24 4.85
CA TYR A 290 -2.51 -22.57 5.89
C TYR A 290 -1.13 -23.21 6.09
N GLU A 291 -1.08 -24.48 6.42
CA GLU A 291 0.17 -25.20 6.78
C GLU A 291 1.14 -25.30 5.58
N VAL A 292 0.62 -25.48 4.38
CA VAL A 292 1.43 -25.59 3.16
C VAL A 292 1.78 -24.25 2.54
N SER A 293 1.30 -23.14 3.11
CA SER A 293 1.53 -21.81 2.53
C SER A 293 2.98 -21.34 2.70
N PRO A 294 3.52 -20.63 1.72
CA PRO A 294 4.84 -20.01 1.83
C PRO A 294 5.00 -19.07 3.03
N VAL A 295 3.91 -18.48 3.54
CA VAL A 295 3.94 -17.56 4.71
C VAL A 295 4.38 -18.29 5.98
N ILE A 296 3.83 -19.47 6.21
CA ILE A 296 4.07 -20.23 7.45
C ILE A 296 5.44 -20.91 7.41
N ASN A 297 5.84 -21.40 6.24
CA ASN A 297 7.12 -22.10 6.08
C ASN A 297 8.34 -21.15 6.00
N ARG A 298 8.14 -19.85 5.77
CA ARG A 298 9.21 -18.87 5.71
C ARG A 298 10.07 -18.74 6.98
N PRO A 299 9.52 -18.69 8.21
CA PRO A 299 10.31 -18.55 9.43
C PRO A 299 11.27 -19.71 9.63
N SER A 300 10.83 -20.96 9.45
CA SER A 300 11.65 -22.16 9.60
C SER A 300 12.84 -22.18 8.62
N LEU A 301 12.62 -21.75 7.38
CA LEU A 301 13.68 -21.62 6.39
C LEU A 301 14.68 -20.50 6.75
N GLN A 302 14.20 -19.39 7.33
CA GLN A 302 15.08 -18.30 7.78
C GLN A 302 15.88 -18.65 9.03
N GLU A 303 15.32 -19.42 9.96
CA GLU A 303 15.98 -19.88 11.18
C GLU A 303 17.10 -20.89 10.86
N ASN A 304 16.89 -21.81 9.93
CA ASN A 304 17.89 -22.77 9.50
C ASN A 304 19.13 -22.11 8.87
N TYR A 305 18.97 -20.92 8.26
CA TYR A 305 20.11 -20.11 7.80
C TYR A 305 20.71 -19.23 8.93
N GLY A 306 20.02 -19.06 10.05
CA GLY A 306 20.38 -18.12 11.14
C GLY A 306 21.21 -18.70 12.26
N ASN A 307 21.20 -20.02 12.44
CA ASN A 307 21.88 -20.71 13.56
C ASN A 307 23.39 -20.97 13.33
N LYS A 308 23.98 -20.41 12.26
CA LYS A 308 25.45 -20.38 12.16
C LYS A 308 25.98 -19.37 13.18
N GLN A 309 26.83 -19.86 14.10
CA GLN A 309 27.54 -19.01 15.06
C GLN A 309 28.23 -17.85 14.35
N GLU A 310 28.11 -16.67 14.93
CA GLU A 310 28.77 -15.48 14.44
C GLU A 310 30.27 -15.62 14.61
N THR A 311 31.00 -15.63 13.49
CA THR A 311 32.46 -15.76 13.46
C THR A 311 33.20 -14.44 13.52
N ILE A 312 32.45 -13.31 13.58
CA ILE A 312 33.03 -11.98 13.47
C ILE A 312 33.65 -11.54 14.79
N ARG A 313 34.88 -11.11 14.73
CA ARG A 313 35.67 -10.59 15.85
C ARG A 313 35.34 -9.11 16.14
N ILE A 314 34.12 -8.80 16.65
CA ILE A 314 33.69 -7.42 16.97
C ILE A 314 34.65 -6.75 17.98
N ASP A 315 35.31 -7.54 18.84
CA ASP A 315 36.37 -7.08 19.74
C ASP A 315 37.53 -6.37 19.01
N LEU A 316 37.89 -6.87 17.84
CA LEU A 316 38.95 -6.23 16.99
C LEU A 316 38.43 -4.88 16.43
N LEU A 317 37.19 -4.80 15.98
CA LEU A 317 36.62 -3.56 15.50
C LEU A 317 36.61 -2.48 16.61
N LYS A 318 36.19 -2.85 17.81
CA LYS A 318 36.22 -1.97 18.98
C LYS A 318 37.66 -1.52 19.34
N LYS A 319 38.66 -2.43 19.24
CA LYS A 319 40.05 -2.10 19.45
C LYS A 319 40.56 -1.09 18.42
N TYR A 320 40.29 -1.31 17.13
CA TYR A 320 40.71 -0.40 16.06
C TYR A 320 40.06 0.98 16.22
N LYS A 321 38.77 1.04 16.56
CA LYS A 321 38.09 2.30 16.89
C LYS A 321 38.73 3.04 18.05
N LYS A 322 39.02 2.34 19.16
CA LYS A 322 39.65 2.92 20.36
C LYS A 322 41.03 3.49 20.08
N ASN A 323 41.78 2.87 19.16
CA ASN A 323 43.11 3.30 18.78
C ASN A 323 43.15 4.35 17.66
N ASN A 324 41.99 4.81 17.17
CA ASN A 324 41.84 5.71 16.01
C ASN A 324 42.49 5.16 14.72
N GLU A 325 42.51 3.85 14.55
CA GLU A 325 43.09 3.16 13.37
C GLU A 325 42.04 3.06 12.25
N TYR A 326 41.66 4.21 11.67
CA TYR A 326 40.57 4.29 10.71
C TYR A 326 40.72 3.39 9.49
N ASP A 327 41.93 3.24 8.93
CA ASP A 327 42.15 2.35 7.79
C ASP A 327 41.82 0.89 8.14
N LYS A 328 42.18 0.43 9.33
CA LYS A 328 41.85 -0.91 9.80
C LYS A 328 40.37 -1.09 10.07
N VAL A 329 39.68 -0.04 10.52
CA VAL A 329 38.22 -0.03 10.67
C VAL A 329 37.57 -0.22 9.31
N MET A 330 38.01 0.53 8.30
CA MET A 330 37.46 0.45 6.94
C MET A 330 37.69 -0.93 6.32
N ASP A 331 38.89 -1.48 6.46
CA ASP A 331 39.23 -2.82 6.00
C ASP A 331 38.42 -3.89 6.73
N PHE A 332 38.21 -3.73 8.04
CA PHE A 332 37.35 -4.63 8.81
C PHE A 332 35.93 -4.64 8.31
N ILE A 333 35.30 -3.47 8.13
CA ILE A 333 33.92 -3.32 7.61
C ILE A 333 33.81 -3.99 6.24
N LYS A 334 34.75 -3.65 5.32
CA LYS A 334 34.79 -4.16 3.94
C LYS A 334 34.87 -5.68 3.89
N ASN A 335 35.65 -6.29 4.75
CA ASN A 335 35.89 -7.73 4.71
C ASN A 335 34.86 -8.56 5.48
N ASN A 336 34.10 -7.95 6.41
CA ASN A 336 33.26 -8.70 7.33
C ASN A 336 31.74 -8.39 7.19
N TYR A 337 31.32 -7.40 6.38
CA TYR A 337 29.88 -7.03 6.32
C TYR A 337 28.98 -8.16 5.83
N LYS A 338 29.46 -9.05 4.94
CA LYS A 338 28.71 -10.23 4.46
C LYS A 338 28.49 -11.25 5.57
N ASP A 339 29.53 -11.49 6.37
CA ASP A 339 29.45 -12.37 7.53
C ASP A 339 28.57 -11.75 8.62
N ALA A 340 28.58 -10.42 8.76
CA ALA A 340 27.66 -9.66 9.59
C ALA A 340 26.21 -9.70 9.11
N LYS A 341 25.93 -10.34 7.95
CA LYS A 341 24.61 -10.42 7.33
C LYS A 341 24.01 -9.06 6.95
N ILE A 342 24.87 -8.07 6.71
CA ILE A 342 24.50 -6.78 6.14
C ILE A 342 24.42 -6.93 4.62
N LYS A 343 23.36 -6.40 4.00
CA LYS A 343 23.20 -6.43 2.55
C LYS A 343 24.19 -5.52 1.84
N ASP A 344 24.70 -5.97 0.70
CA ASP A 344 25.57 -5.20 -0.20
C ASP A 344 24.92 -3.85 -0.56
N GLU A 345 23.62 -3.86 -0.88
CA GLU A 345 22.86 -2.68 -1.28
C GLU A 345 22.92 -1.56 -0.23
N PHE A 346 22.74 -1.89 1.06
CA PHE A 346 22.74 -0.89 2.14
C PHE A 346 24.12 -0.27 2.33
N ILE A 347 25.16 -1.12 2.47
CA ILE A 347 26.49 -0.68 2.90
C ILE A 347 27.38 -0.19 1.76
N LEU A 348 27.04 -0.53 0.50
CA LEU A 348 27.84 -0.15 -0.67
C LEU A 348 27.12 0.85 -1.60
N GLN A 349 25.77 0.91 -1.60
CA GLN A 349 25.01 1.70 -2.57
C GLN A 349 24.21 2.81 -1.91
N TYR A 350 23.32 2.48 -0.98
CA TYR A 350 22.38 3.46 -0.40
C TYR A 350 23.03 4.36 0.64
N TYR A 351 23.85 3.79 1.53
CA TYR A 351 24.60 4.53 2.55
C TYR A 351 26.01 3.97 2.70
N PRO A 352 26.91 4.28 1.76
CA PRO A 352 28.22 3.65 1.70
C PRO A 352 29.07 3.92 2.93
N TYR A 353 29.70 2.86 3.48
CA TYR A 353 30.48 2.90 4.70
C TYR A 353 31.69 3.85 4.64
N GLN A 354 32.14 4.19 3.42
CA GLN A 354 33.25 5.12 3.20
C GLN A 354 32.92 6.54 3.66
N TYR A 355 31.64 6.92 3.65
CA TYR A 355 31.20 8.28 3.98
C TYR A 355 30.77 8.42 5.44
N ASP A 356 30.32 7.36 6.10
CA ASP A 356 29.96 7.34 7.52
C ASP A 356 30.31 6.00 8.16
N PRO A 357 31.61 5.71 8.41
CA PRO A 357 32.05 4.47 9.03
C PRO A 357 31.52 4.31 10.47
N GLU A 358 31.29 5.42 11.19
CA GLU A 358 30.77 5.37 12.57
C GLU A 358 29.39 4.74 12.65
N PHE A 359 28.48 5.09 11.73
CA PHE A 359 27.19 4.46 11.63
C PHE A 359 27.30 2.93 11.45
N TRP A 360 28.20 2.48 10.59
CA TRP A 360 28.34 1.05 10.33
C TRP A 360 29.01 0.31 11.48
N ILE A 361 29.91 0.97 12.25
CA ILE A 361 30.44 0.40 13.50
C ILE A 361 29.28 0.14 14.48
N GLU A 362 28.37 1.11 14.67
CA GLU A 362 27.19 0.92 15.52
C GLU A 362 26.32 -0.24 15.04
N VAL A 363 26.14 -0.38 13.72
CA VAL A 363 25.39 -1.51 13.14
C VAL A 363 26.09 -2.84 13.42
N PHE A 364 27.43 -2.93 13.31
CA PHE A 364 28.18 -4.14 13.65
C PHE A 364 28.07 -4.51 15.14
N GLU A 365 27.96 -3.53 16.03
CA GLU A 365 27.79 -3.74 17.46
C GLU A 365 26.40 -4.22 17.85
N MET A 366 25.40 -4.11 16.95
CA MET A 366 24.05 -4.62 17.23
C MET A 366 24.03 -6.16 17.25
N PRO A 367 23.11 -6.76 18.04
CA PRO A 367 22.83 -8.18 17.96
C PRO A 367 22.46 -8.62 16.54
N LEU A 368 22.85 -9.84 16.14
CA LEU A 368 22.62 -10.38 14.80
C LEU A 368 21.14 -10.27 14.35
N ILE A 369 20.20 -10.52 15.24
CA ILE A 369 18.77 -10.42 14.96
C ILE A 369 18.34 -9.00 14.53
N LYS A 370 18.95 -7.96 15.11
CA LYS A 370 18.68 -6.55 14.76
C LYS A 370 19.37 -6.14 13.46
N ARG A 371 20.57 -6.66 13.18
CA ARG A 371 21.26 -6.41 11.91
C ARG A 371 20.55 -7.03 10.71
N ARG A 372 19.81 -8.10 10.93
CA ARG A 372 18.99 -8.77 9.89
C ARG A 372 17.61 -8.14 9.71
N ASP A 373 17.19 -7.26 10.60
CA ASP A 373 15.96 -6.45 10.45
C ASP A 373 16.25 -5.25 9.55
N TRP A 374 16.05 -5.44 8.26
CA TRP A 374 16.30 -4.42 7.26
C TRP A 374 15.47 -3.16 7.48
N ARG A 375 14.23 -3.30 7.97
CA ARG A 375 13.37 -2.17 8.32
C ARG A 375 13.92 -1.34 9.47
N LEU A 376 14.64 -1.97 10.39
CA LEU A 376 15.34 -1.26 11.45
C LEU A 376 16.55 -0.50 10.90
N LEU A 377 17.30 -1.10 9.95
CA LEU A 377 18.45 -0.44 9.31
C LEU A 377 18.00 0.74 8.46
N GLU A 378 16.95 0.58 7.64
CA GLU A 378 16.32 1.66 6.88
C GLU A 378 15.94 2.85 7.78
N PHE A 379 15.26 2.57 8.88
CA PHE A 379 14.88 3.57 9.87
C PHE A 379 16.11 4.27 10.46
N LYS A 380 17.15 3.52 10.85
CA LYS A 380 18.38 4.07 11.43
C LYS A 380 19.17 4.93 10.45
N MET A 381 19.23 4.55 9.16
CA MET A 381 19.87 5.37 8.13
C MET A 381 19.17 6.74 7.99
N HIS A 382 17.85 6.76 7.95
CA HIS A 382 17.07 8.01 7.89
C HIS A 382 17.27 8.87 9.14
N GLN A 383 17.26 8.24 10.32
CA GLN A 383 17.54 8.94 11.58
C GLN A 383 18.95 9.54 11.57
N ARG A 384 19.96 8.75 11.18
CA ARG A 384 21.35 9.21 11.13
C ARG A 384 21.55 10.40 10.21
N VAL A 385 20.95 10.37 9.02
CA VAL A 385 21.02 11.48 8.05
C VAL A 385 20.37 12.73 8.59
N MET A 386 19.21 12.61 9.26
CA MET A 386 18.53 13.72 9.90
C MET A 386 19.34 14.30 11.07
N ASP A 387 19.97 13.44 11.88
CA ASP A 387 20.82 13.86 13.00
C ASP A 387 22.09 14.59 12.52
N ILE A 388 22.71 14.15 11.42
CA ILE A 388 23.89 14.82 10.84
C ILE A 388 23.51 16.19 10.25
N ASN A 389 22.34 16.32 9.62
CA ASN A 389 21.87 17.61 9.12
C ASN A 389 21.63 18.62 10.24
N ASP A 390 21.30 18.17 11.45
CA ASP A 390 21.06 18.98 12.66
C ASP A 390 20.13 20.17 12.43
N ASN A 391 19.15 20.02 11.55
CA ASN A 391 18.18 21.07 11.24
C ASN A 391 16.85 20.79 11.96
N LYS A 392 16.53 21.62 12.97
CA LYS A 392 15.30 21.50 13.77
C LYS A 392 14.01 21.53 12.97
N ASN A 393 14.04 22.13 11.78
CA ASN A 393 12.89 22.21 10.89
C ASN A 393 12.59 20.89 10.18
N ASP A 394 13.55 19.97 10.09
CA ASP A 394 13.34 18.66 9.43
C ASP A 394 12.23 17.85 10.09
N LYS A 395 12.06 17.97 11.41
CA LYS A 395 10.94 17.36 12.12
C LYS A 395 9.58 17.80 11.57
N TRP A 396 9.47 19.08 11.15
CA TRP A 396 8.22 19.68 10.69
C TRP A 396 8.02 19.60 9.20
N LEU A 397 9.11 19.73 8.45
CA LEU A 397 9.11 19.86 6.99
C LEU A 397 9.70 18.63 6.25
N GLY A 398 10.41 17.73 6.95
CA GLY A 398 11.05 16.56 6.37
C GLY A 398 12.41 16.84 5.74
N ILE A 399 13.15 15.75 5.44
CA ILE A 399 14.47 15.80 4.80
C ILE A 399 14.39 15.74 3.27
N SER A 400 13.25 15.53 2.70
CA SER A 400 12.88 15.36 1.30
C SER A 400 12.53 13.90 0.93
N PHE A 401 11.57 13.75 0.02
CA PHE A 401 11.18 12.45 -0.53
C PHE A 401 12.30 11.83 -1.37
N THR A 402 12.93 12.62 -2.25
CA THR A 402 13.96 12.11 -3.14
C THR A 402 15.20 11.62 -2.38
N ARG A 403 15.56 12.23 -1.26
CA ARG A 403 16.61 11.73 -0.36
C ARG A 403 16.19 10.43 0.33
N SER A 404 14.96 10.36 0.82
CA SER A 404 14.44 9.14 1.44
C SER A 404 14.41 7.96 0.46
N GLU A 405 14.04 8.19 -0.80
CA GLU A 405 14.10 7.19 -1.86
C GLU A 405 15.54 6.73 -2.13
N HIS A 406 16.50 7.65 -2.12
CA HIS A 406 17.91 7.33 -2.31
C HIS A 406 18.48 6.47 -1.17
N LEU A 407 18.05 6.73 0.07
CA LEU A 407 18.44 5.95 1.25
C LEU A 407 17.77 4.57 1.35
N PHE A 408 16.93 4.22 0.42
CA PHE A 408 16.01 3.09 0.42
C PHE A 408 14.63 3.42 0.98
N THR A 409 13.62 3.03 0.23
CA THR A 409 12.22 3.32 0.58
C THR A 409 11.79 2.62 1.86
N LEU A 410 11.49 3.39 2.90
CA LEU A 410 11.00 2.86 4.17
C LEU A 410 9.69 2.08 3.98
N GLU A 411 9.68 0.82 4.41
CA GLU A 411 8.50 -0.05 4.33
C GLU A 411 7.45 0.23 5.43
N ARG A 412 7.22 1.50 5.79
CA ARG A 412 6.22 1.97 6.76
C ARG A 412 5.72 3.34 6.35
N ASP A 413 4.59 3.41 5.65
CA ASP A 413 4.15 4.63 4.97
C ASP A 413 4.14 5.90 5.85
N PHE A 414 3.61 5.82 7.07
CA PHE A 414 3.55 6.99 7.96
C PHE A 414 4.93 7.43 8.44
N VAL A 415 5.83 6.47 8.67
CA VAL A 415 7.22 6.77 9.07
C VAL A 415 8.00 7.31 7.88
N ALA A 416 7.84 6.71 6.70
CA ALA A 416 8.44 7.20 5.45
C ALA A 416 7.99 8.63 5.18
N GLN A 417 6.69 8.90 5.32
CA GLN A 417 6.13 10.23 5.14
C GLN A 417 6.66 11.24 6.16
N TYR A 418 6.87 10.80 7.42
CA TYR A 418 7.45 11.67 8.45
C TYR A 418 8.88 12.08 8.10
N TYR A 419 9.74 11.14 7.73
CA TYR A 419 11.10 11.49 7.33
C TYR A 419 11.14 12.31 6.04
N SER A 420 10.36 11.91 5.04
CA SER A 420 10.35 12.59 3.74
C SER A 420 9.75 14.01 3.83
N MET A 421 8.60 14.16 4.47
CA MET A 421 7.75 15.35 4.41
C MET A 421 7.51 16.04 5.77
N GLY A 422 8.02 15.49 6.86
CA GLY A 422 7.81 16.00 8.22
C GLY A 422 6.38 15.86 8.73
N VAL A 423 6.14 16.39 9.94
CA VAL A 423 4.81 16.36 10.58
C VAL A 423 3.76 17.05 9.72
N PHE A 424 4.08 18.23 9.13
CA PHE A 424 3.11 18.94 8.30
C PHE A 424 2.75 18.16 7.03
N GLY A 425 3.73 17.49 6.39
CA GLY A 425 3.45 16.62 5.26
C GLY A 425 2.57 15.42 5.63
N VAL A 426 2.81 14.76 6.76
CA VAL A 426 1.94 13.69 7.27
C VAL A 426 0.51 14.19 7.48
N VAL A 427 0.35 15.34 8.14
CA VAL A 427 -0.98 15.91 8.42
C VAL A 427 -1.71 16.32 7.14
N LEU A 428 -1.01 16.94 6.20
CA LEU A 428 -1.63 17.45 4.98
C LEU A 428 -1.89 16.35 3.93
N LEU A 429 -1.00 15.36 3.79
CA LEU A 429 -1.11 14.36 2.72
C LEU A 429 -1.77 13.05 3.16
N LEU A 430 -1.55 12.61 4.41
CA LEU A 430 -2.18 11.39 4.96
C LEU A 430 -3.34 11.69 5.92
N GLY A 431 -3.29 12.82 6.63
CA GLY A 431 -4.34 13.23 7.56
C GLY A 431 -5.76 13.24 6.98
N PRO A 432 -6.00 13.70 5.74
CA PRO A 432 -7.33 13.69 5.14
C PRO A 432 -8.01 12.32 5.13
N TYR A 433 -7.28 11.23 4.90
CA TYR A 433 -7.86 9.87 4.95
C TYR A 433 -8.37 9.51 6.35
N VAL A 434 -7.58 9.85 7.38
CA VAL A 434 -7.94 9.62 8.79
C VAL A 434 -9.13 10.48 9.19
N LEU A 435 -9.11 11.77 8.83
CA LEU A 435 -10.20 12.70 9.14
C LEU A 435 -11.51 12.29 8.48
N ILE A 436 -11.48 11.86 7.22
CA ILE A 436 -12.66 11.41 6.48
C ILE A 436 -13.27 10.18 7.17
N ILE A 437 -12.46 9.16 7.49
CA ILE A 437 -13.00 7.96 8.12
C ILE A 437 -13.55 8.24 9.52
N LEU A 438 -12.90 9.10 10.30
CA LEU A 438 -13.40 9.54 11.60
C LEU A 438 -14.74 10.28 11.46
N ALA A 439 -14.86 11.20 10.49
CA ALA A 439 -16.11 11.91 10.21
C ALA A 439 -17.23 10.93 9.81
N CYS A 440 -16.92 9.91 9.00
CA CYS A 440 -17.87 8.87 8.63
C CYS A 440 -18.32 8.06 9.86
N LEU A 441 -17.40 7.65 10.73
CA LEU A 441 -17.72 6.91 11.95
C LEU A 441 -18.59 7.73 12.92
N ILE A 442 -18.20 8.98 13.17
CA ILE A 442 -18.99 9.91 14.01
C ILE A 442 -20.41 10.05 13.45
N LYS A 443 -20.55 10.27 12.14
CA LYS A 443 -21.88 10.40 11.51
C LYS A 443 -22.69 9.11 11.61
N MET A 444 -22.07 7.95 11.46
CA MET A 444 -22.71 6.64 11.64
C MET A 444 -23.20 6.44 13.07
N LEU A 445 -22.43 6.87 14.08
CA LEU A 445 -22.80 6.78 15.48
C LEU A 445 -23.94 7.76 15.81
N LEU A 446 -23.84 9.02 15.39
CA LEU A 446 -24.88 10.04 15.58
C LEU A 446 -26.21 9.67 14.90
N GLN A 447 -26.16 9.01 13.76
CA GLN A 447 -27.32 8.55 13.00
C GLN A 447 -27.40 7.02 12.98
N PHE A 448 -27.18 6.39 14.14
CA PHE A 448 -27.07 4.94 14.27
C PHE A 448 -28.18 4.17 13.57
N ARG A 449 -29.44 4.57 13.77
CA ARG A 449 -30.59 3.90 13.15
C ARG A 449 -30.57 3.89 11.63
N ASN A 450 -30.05 4.92 10.97
CA ASN A 450 -30.13 5.10 9.52
C ASN A 450 -28.81 4.76 8.80
N LYS A 451 -27.68 5.08 9.41
CA LYS A 451 -26.37 4.99 8.75
C LYS A 451 -25.50 3.82 9.21
N PHE A 452 -25.77 3.26 10.41
CA PHE A 452 -25.05 2.08 10.89
C PHE A 452 -25.67 0.80 10.32
N ASN A 453 -25.25 0.34 9.17
CA ASN A 453 -25.68 -0.86 8.47
C ASN A 453 -24.47 -1.72 8.06
N LEU A 454 -24.71 -2.96 7.64
CA LEU A 454 -23.62 -3.91 7.29
C LEU A 454 -22.64 -3.31 6.28
N ARG A 455 -23.15 -2.65 5.26
CA ARG A 455 -22.36 -2.08 4.17
C ARG A 455 -21.42 -0.98 4.64
N ASN A 456 -21.96 0.03 5.30
CA ASN A 456 -21.15 1.15 5.82
C ASN A 456 -20.14 0.68 6.86
N SER A 457 -20.55 -0.23 7.77
CA SER A 457 -19.68 -0.74 8.83
C SER A 457 -18.50 -1.54 8.27
N ILE A 458 -18.75 -2.48 7.35
CA ILE A 458 -17.69 -3.29 6.75
C ILE A 458 -16.80 -2.45 5.82
N THR A 459 -17.36 -1.51 5.06
CA THR A 459 -16.54 -0.62 4.21
C THR A 459 -15.65 0.29 5.08
N SER A 460 -16.18 0.84 6.18
CA SER A 460 -15.37 1.62 7.14
C SER A 460 -14.27 0.76 7.76
N PHE A 461 -14.58 -0.47 8.17
CA PHE A 461 -13.58 -1.40 8.67
C PHE A 461 -12.48 -1.69 7.63
N ALA A 462 -12.85 -1.95 6.37
CA ALA A 462 -11.89 -2.20 5.29
C ALA A 462 -10.91 -1.02 5.10
N ILE A 463 -11.42 0.21 5.17
CA ILE A 463 -10.60 1.43 5.10
C ILE A 463 -9.68 1.56 6.33
N ILE A 464 -10.20 1.35 7.53
CA ILE A 464 -9.40 1.38 8.76
C ILE A 464 -8.32 0.31 8.73
N PHE A 465 -8.66 -0.89 8.26
CA PHE A 465 -7.72 -2.00 8.18
C PHE A 465 -6.56 -1.72 7.22
N ILE A 466 -6.82 -1.14 6.04
CA ILE A 466 -5.75 -0.80 5.10
C ILE A 466 -4.88 0.36 5.63
N LEU A 467 -5.46 1.36 6.27
CA LEU A 467 -4.71 2.44 6.93
C LEU A 467 -3.87 1.89 8.10
N GLY A 468 -4.41 0.95 8.89
CA GLY A 468 -3.65 0.25 9.93
C GLY A 468 -2.54 -0.63 9.38
N ALA A 469 -2.78 -1.31 8.25
CA ALA A 469 -1.77 -2.10 7.58
C ALA A 469 -0.61 -1.24 7.07
N SER A 470 -0.88 -0.02 6.58
CA SER A 470 0.14 0.92 6.09
C SER A 470 1.08 1.45 7.19
N LEU A 471 0.72 1.31 8.47
CA LEU A 471 1.62 1.62 9.60
C LEU A 471 2.76 0.59 9.72
N ASN A 472 2.53 -0.66 9.30
CA ASN A 472 3.45 -1.77 9.51
C ASN A 472 3.90 -2.48 8.22
N SER A 473 3.16 -2.30 7.12
CA SER A 473 3.44 -2.92 5.82
C SER A 473 3.73 -1.83 4.80
N GLY A 474 4.78 -2.02 4.01
CA GLY A 474 5.32 -0.94 3.22
C GLY A 474 4.58 -0.59 1.95
N ASN A 475 4.69 0.69 1.60
CA ASN A 475 4.37 1.29 0.30
C ASN A 475 2.91 1.09 -0.14
N VAL A 476 1.96 1.10 0.81
CA VAL A 476 0.52 0.99 0.56
C VAL A 476 -0.03 2.34 0.13
N MET A 477 0.25 3.40 0.92
CA MET A 477 -0.25 4.75 0.66
C MET A 477 0.50 5.44 -0.48
N ASP A 478 1.69 4.97 -0.81
CA ASP A 478 2.49 5.44 -1.93
C ASP A 478 2.13 4.72 -3.26
N CYS A 479 1.39 3.63 -3.22
CA CYS A 479 0.97 2.88 -4.40
C CYS A 479 -0.32 3.45 -4.99
N LEU A 480 -0.22 4.10 -6.16
CA LEU A 480 -1.37 4.72 -6.84
C LEU A 480 -2.49 3.73 -7.18
N THR A 481 -2.18 2.49 -7.54
CA THR A 481 -3.19 1.45 -7.81
C THR A 481 -4.08 1.21 -6.61
N ILE A 482 -3.50 1.17 -5.41
CA ILE A 482 -4.25 0.98 -4.16
C ILE A 482 -5.02 2.23 -3.80
N THR A 483 -4.32 3.37 -3.77
CA THR A 483 -4.88 4.61 -3.22
C THR A 483 -5.94 5.23 -4.11
N ILE A 484 -5.89 5.04 -5.42
CA ILE A 484 -6.98 5.42 -6.35
C ILE A 484 -8.23 4.58 -6.07
N ILE A 485 -8.10 3.27 -5.90
CA ILE A 485 -9.23 2.40 -5.57
C ILE A 485 -9.75 2.72 -4.15
N LEU A 486 -8.86 2.97 -3.19
CA LEU A 486 -9.22 3.44 -1.85
C LEU A 486 -9.99 4.77 -1.92
N GLY A 487 -9.51 5.73 -2.70
CA GLY A 487 -10.18 7.03 -2.91
C GLY A 487 -11.59 6.86 -3.50
N PHE A 488 -11.76 5.96 -4.46
CA PHE A 488 -13.06 5.62 -5.03
C PHE A 488 -14.00 5.00 -3.99
N ILE A 489 -13.52 4.06 -3.18
CA ILE A 489 -14.29 3.42 -2.10
C ILE A 489 -14.66 4.44 -1.02
N MET A 490 -13.71 5.29 -0.60
CA MET A 490 -13.96 6.34 0.39
C MET A 490 -14.96 7.37 -0.13
N GLY A 491 -14.83 7.82 -1.39
CA GLY A 491 -15.77 8.74 -2.01
C GLY A 491 -17.18 8.17 -2.04
N LYS A 492 -17.34 6.86 -2.33
CA LYS A 492 -18.64 6.19 -2.29
C LYS A 492 -19.19 6.08 -0.87
N LEU A 493 -18.34 5.76 0.12
CA LEU A 493 -18.76 5.71 1.53
C LEU A 493 -19.25 7.07 2.03
N ILE A 494 -18.55 8.17 1.69
CA ILE A 494 -18.98 9.54 2.03
C ILE A 494 -20.35 9.84 1.40
N ASP A 495 -20.51 9.52 0.13
CA ASP A 495 -21.77 9.71 -0.59
C ASP A 495 -22.94 9.02 0.13
N GLU A 496 -22.76 7.76 0.56
CA GLU A 496 -23.78 6.98 1.26
C GLU A 496 -24.07 7.46 2.68
N ILE A 497 -23.08 7.98 3.40
CA ILE A 497 -23.24 8.44 4.78
C ILE A 497 -23.79 9.86 4.87
N PHE A 498 -23.30 10.78 4.03
CA PHE A 498 -23.59 12.20 4.16
C PHE A 498 -24.74 12.68 3.28
N ARG A 499 -25.01 12.04 2.12
CA ARG A 499 -26.20 12.39 1.34
C ARG A 499 -27.48 11.93 2.02
N LYS A 500 -28.52 12.75 1.91
CA LYS A 500 -29.91 12.33 2.23
C LYS A 500 -30.23 11.15 1.30
N GLN A 501 -30.69 10.03 1.85
CA GLN A 501 -31.16 8.90 1.07
C GLN A 501 -32.27 9.40 0.13
N GLN A 502 -31.99 9.47 -1.16
CA GLN A 502 -33.03 9.11 -2.12
C GLN A 502 -33.26 7.62 -1.89
N ILE A 503 -34.47 7.27 -1.52
CA ILE A 503 -34.91 5.88 -1.37
C ILE A 503 -34.79 5.28 -2.76
N ASP A 504 -33.62 4.72 -3.06
CA ASP A 504 -33.51 3.77 -4.16
C ASP A 504 -34.32 2.55 -3.73
N VAL A 505 -35.56 2.51 -4.16
CA VAL A 505 -36.37 1.30 -4.15
C VAL A 505 -35.62 0.32 -5.04
N GLU A 506 -34.81 -0.51 -4.41
CA GLU A 506 -34.18 -1.67 -5.08
C GLU A 506 -35.31 -2.66 -5.41
N ASN A 507 -35.85 -2.59 -6.63
CA ASN A 507 -36.54 -3.70 -7.28
C ASN A 507 -35.50 -4.66 -7.90
#